data_794d1730480a9b726c0026a773b9e7fb
#
_entry.id   794d1730480a9b726c0026a773b9e7fb
#
_cell.length_a   1.000
_cell.length_b   1.000
_cell.length_c   1.000
_cell.angle_alpha   90.00
_cell.angle_beta   90.00
_cell.angle_gamma   90.00
#
_symmetry.space_group_name_H-M   'P 1'
#
loop_
_entity.id
_entity.type
_entity.pdbx_description
1 polymer ?
#
loop_
_entity_poly.entity_id
_entity_poly.type
_entity_poly.pdbx_seq_one_letter_code
_entity_poly.pdbx_strand_id
1 'polypeptide(L)'
;TGINACPCAQGLVRGRAAERLAEAGYEDVERILDLVPLATHNQRGKGSLFVGTERRLDANDLVDIVQESMSAPIYELLKRPDELFVVEHAHLQPRCVEDSVRLSLKGALDALPDLADGDFLFARQVNFETIHAHDVLAEREGTVGELRSELAGALSGRHTSLADWLAA
;
A
#
# COMPACT_ATOMS: atom_id res chain seq x y z
N THR A 1 -9.88 2.01 5.61
CA THR A 1 -9.72 0.54 5.53
C THR A 1 -9.82 0.08 4.09
N GLY A 2 -9.11 -1.01 3.76
CA GLY A 2 -9.08 -1.59 2.43
C GLY A 2 -8.69 -3.07 2.50
N ILE A 3 -8.34 -3.63 1.34
CA ILE A 3 -7.80 -4.98 1.20
C ILE A 3 -6.34 -4.88 0.78
N ASN A 4 -5.48 -5.70 1.39
CA ASN A 4 -4.14 -5.98 0.89
C ASN A 4 -4.02 -7.44 0.49
N ALA A 5 -3.43 -7.69 -0.68
CA ALA A 5 -3.10 -8.99 -1.22
C ALA A 5 -1.58 -9.17 -1.17
N CYS A 6 -1.10 -10.32 -0.73
CA CYS A 6 0.32 -10.55 -0.48
C CYS A 6 1.12 -10.76 -1.78
N PRO A 7 2.07 -9.87 -2.12
CA PRO A 7 2.91 -10.04 -3.31
C PRO A 7 3.87 -11.22 -3.21
N CYS A 8 4.38 -11.51 -2.00
CA CYS A 8 5.33 -12.60 -1.77
C CYS A 8 4.68 -13.98 -2.03
N ALA A 9 3.50 -14.22 -1.44
CA ALA A 9 2.76 -15.45 -1.66
C ALA A 9 2.28 -15.58 -3.11
N GLN A 10 1.89 -14.46 -3.74
CA GLN A 10 1.53 -14.45 -5.16
C GLN A 10 2.71 -14.88 -6.05
N GLY A 11 3.92 -14.40 -5.76
CA GLY A 11 5.13 -14.82 -6.48
C GLY A 11 5.38 -16.33 -6.41
N LEU A 12 5.14 -16.96 -5.25
CA LEU A 12 5.23 -18.42 -5.09
C LEU A 12 4.17 -19.15 -5.93
N VAL A 13 2.94 -18.65 -5.92
CA VAL A 13 1.84 -19.21 -6.74
C VAL A 13 2.17 -19.06 -8.22
N ARG A 14 2.69 -17.90 -8.66
CA ARG A 14 3.13 -17.65 -10.03
C ARG A 14 4.20 -18.65 -10.46
N GLY A 15 5.25 -18.84 -9.66
CA GLY A 15 6.31 -19.80 -9.94
C GLY A 15 5.76 -21.21 -10.11
N ARG A 16 4.90 -21.65 -9.19
CA ARG A 16 4.30 -22.99 -9.29
C ARG A 16 3.34 -23.14 -10.47
N ALA A 17 2.60 -22.10 -10.84
CA ALA A 17 1.75 -22.09 -12.02
C ALA A 17 2.60 -22.19 -13.30
N ALA A 18 3.72 -21.47 -13.37
CA ALA A 18 4.65 -21.52 -14.50
C ALA A 18 5.20 -22.94 -14.73
N GLU A 19 5.66 -23.60 -13.66
CA GLU A 19 6.12 -24.99 -13.74
C GLU A 19 5.04 -25.92 -14.32
N ARG A 20 3.81 -25.85 -13.79
CA ARG A 20 2.70 -26.70 -14.24
C ARG A 20 2.29 -26.46 -15.69
N LEU A 21 2.31 -25.19 -16.12
CA LEU A 21 2.00 -24.87 -17.51
C LEU A 21 3.08 -25.39 -18.46
N ALA A 22 4.36 -25.24 -18.09
CA ALA A 22 5.49 -25.78 -18.87
C ALA A 22 5.43 -27.32 -18.95
N GLU A 23 5.17 -28.01 -17.82
CA GLU A 23 4.97 -29.46 -17.78
C GLU A 23 3.79 -29.91 -18.68
N ALA A 24 2.76 -29.08 -18.81
CA ALA A 24 1.62 -29.34 -19.70
C ALA A 24 1.88 -29.00 -21.18
N GLY A 25 3.08 -28.49 -21.52
CA GLY A 25 3.50 -28.21 -22.88
C GLY A 25 3.11 -26.84 -23.43
N TYR A 26 2.74 -25.88 -22.56
CA TYR A 26 2.52 -24.51 -22.99
C TYR A 26 3.86 -23.76 -23.16
N GLU A 27 4.01 -23.04 -24.30
CA GLU A 27 5.26 -22.34 -24.63
C GLU A 27 5.26 -20.89 -24.11
N ASP A 28 4.13 -20.17 -24.20
CA ASP A 28 4.00 -18.74 -23.83
C ASP A 28 3.58 -18.55 -22.35
N VAL A 29 4.23 -19.26 -21.43
CA VAL A 29 3.80 -19.36 -20.02
C VAL A 29 3.70 -17.99 -19.34
N GLU A 30 4.72 -17.15 -19.47
CA GLU A 30 4.73 -15.82 -18.83
C GLU A 30 3.60 -14.94 -19.33
N ARG A 31 3.37 -14.96 -20.65
CA ARG A 31 2.27 -14.22 -21.26
C ARG A 31 0.89 -14.68 -20.77
N ILE A 32 0.72 -16.00 -20.58
CA ILE A 32 -0.52 -16.56 -20.03
C ILE A 32 -0.74 -16.04 -18.60
N LEU A 33 0.31 -16.08 -17.77
CA LEU A 33 0.25 -15.66 -16.38
C LEU A 33 0.03 -14.15 -16.20
N ASP A 34 0.42 -13.33 -17.18
CA ASP A 34 0.18 -11.89 -17.17
C ASP A 34 -1.27 -11.51 -17.54
N LEU A 35 -2.04 -12.43 -18.12
CA LEU A 35 -3.43 -12.19 -18.53
C LEU A 35 -4.46 -12.51 -17.44
N VAL A 36 -4.06 -13.17 -16.36
CA VAL A 36 -4.99 -13.65 -15.34
C VAL A 36 -4.59 -13.17 -13.95
N PRO A 37 -5.52 -12.74 -13.11
CA PRO A 37 -5.22 -12.44 -11.72
C PRO A 37 -4.83 -13.74 -10.99
N LEU A 38 -3.62 -13.76 -10.43
CA LEU A 38 -3.14 -14.91 -9.68
C LEU A 38 -3.56 -14.79 -8.22
N ALA A 39 -4.13 -15.87 -7.69
CA ALA A 39 -4.57 -15.93 -6.31
C ALA A 39 -3.39 -15.78 -5.33
N THR A 40 -3.64 -15.08 -4.25
CA THR A 40 -2.79 -15.04 -3.06
C THR A 40 -3.68 -14.89 -1.83
N HIS A 41 -3.12 -15.06 -0.63
CA HIS A 41 -3.90 -14.65 0.52
C HIS A 41 -4.09 -13.14 0.53
N ASN A 42 -5.25 -12.73 0.99
CA ASN A 42 -5.60 -11.33 1.16
C ASN A 42 -6.29 -11.14 2.50
N GLN A 43 -6.22 -9.94 3.00
CA GLN A 43 -6.70 -9.58 4.32
C GLN A 43 -7.17 -8.14 4.36
N ARG A 44 -8.01 -7.84 5.33
CA ARG A 44 -8.38 -6.46 5.63
C ARG A 44 -7.18 -5.71 6.17
N GLY A 45 -6.95 -4.51 5.63
CA GLY A 45 -5.95 -3.58 6.10
C GLY A 45 -6.58 -2.33 6.74
N LYS A 46 -5.89 -1.76 7.70
CA LYS A 46 -6.20 -0.46 8.29
C LYS A 46 -5.03 0.48 8.09
N GLY A 47 -5.21 1.45 7.21
CA GLY A 47 -4.28 2.56 7.01
C GLY A 47 -4.61 3.74 7.92
N SER A 48 -3.59 4.47 8.33
CA SER A 48 -3.69 5.74 9.04
C SER A 48 -2.68 6.72 8.44
N LEU A 49 -3.13 7.93 8.16
CA LEU A 49 -2.31 9.02 7.67
C LEU A 49 -2.53 10.24 8.57
N PHE A 50 -1.45 10.82 9.10
CA PHE A 50 -1.46 12.07 9.84
C PHE A 50 -0.66 13.10 9.06
N VAL A 51 -1.19 14.32 9.03
CA VAL A 51 -0.53 15.48 8.44
C VAL A 51 -0.49 16.59 9.49
N GLY A 52 0.70 16.94 9.95
CA GLY A 52 0.96 18.07 10.84
C GLY A 52 1.30 19.30 10.00
N THR A 53 0.38 20.26 9.92
CA THR A 53 0.54 21.49 9.14
C THR A 53 -0.40 22.59 9.70
N GLU A 54 -0.06 23.85 9.50
CA GLU A 54 -0.97 24.97 9.77
C GLU A 54 -1.99 25.18 8.65
N ARG A 55 -1.86 24.46 7.53
CA ARG A 55 -2.76 24.58 6.39
C ARG A 55 -4.08 23.88 6.65
N ARG A 56 -5.14 24.41 6.07
CA ARG A 56 -6.43 23.73 6.05
C ARG A 56 -6.42 22.64 4.96
N LEU A 57 -6.69 21.40 5.35
CA LEU A 57 -6.79 20.26 4.45
C LEU A 57 -8.23 19.73 4.42
N ASP A 58 -8.61 19.11 3.30
CA ASP A 58 -9.84 18.30 3.23
C ASP A 58 -9.55 16.89 3.72
N ALA A 59 -10.35 16.42 4.67
CA ALA A 59 -10.21 15.07 5.19
C ALA A 59 -10.51 13.98 4.15
N ASN A 60 -11.32 14.27 3.14
CA ASN A 60 -11.62 13.33 2.06
C ASN A 60 -10.37 13.05 1.22
N ASP A 61 -9.56 14.07 0.92
CA ASP A 61 -8.30 13.88 0.19
C ASP A 61 -7.38 12.90 0.93
N LEU A 62 -7.31 13.00 2.26
CA LEU A 62 -6.50 12.09 3.09
C LEU A 62 -7.08 10.66 3.11
N VAL A 63 -8.40 10.52 3.09
CA VAL A 63 -9.07 9.21 3.00
C VAL A 63 -8.77 8.55 1.66
N ASP A 64 -8.85 9.29 0.56
CA ASP A 64 -8.59 8.79 -0.79
C ASP A 64 -7.13 8.32 -0.91
N ILE A 65 -6.16 9.11 -0.43
CA ILE A 65 -4.74 8.73 -0.39
C ILE A 65 -4.54 7.39 0.33
N VAL A 66 -5.15 7.22 1.50
CA VAL A 66 -5.04 5.99 2.29
C VAL A 66 -5.69 4.80 1.56
N GLN A 67 -6.84 5.00 0.93
CA GLN A 67 -7.53 3.93 0.19
C GLN A 67 -6.74 3.50 -1.04
N GLU A 68 -6.21 4.44 -1.81
CA GLU A 68 -5.40 4.18 -2.99
C GLU A 68 -4.03 3.55 -2.67
N SER A 69 -3.55 3.69 -1.45
CA SER A 69 -2.32 3.06 -0.99
C SER A 69 -2.45 1.55 -0.75
N MET A 70 -3.65 1.00 -0.65
CA MET A 70 -3.94 -0.42 -0.47
C MET A 70 -4.24 -1.12 -1.80
N SER A 71 -4.25 -2.46 -1.81
CA SER A 71 -4.47 -3.26 -3.02
C SER A 71 -5.86 -3.04 -3.62
N ALA A 72 -6.90 -2.88 -2.79
CA ALA A 72 -8.25 -2.53 -3.22
C ALA A 72 -9.03 -1.82 -2.12
N PRO A 73 -9.98 -0.95 -2.47
CA PRO A 73 -10.94 -0.40 -1.52
C PRO A 73 -11.92 -1.48 -1.04
N ILE A 74 -12.65 -1.18 0.05
CA ILE A 74 -13.79 -1.97 0.52
C ILE A 74 -15.06 -1.12 0.47
N TYR A 75 -16.20 -1.79 0.31
CA TYR A 75 -17.50 -1.15 0.19
C TYR A 75 -18.51 -1.81 1.14
N GLU A 76 -19.46 -1.04 1.65
CA GLU A 76 -20.53 -1.54 2.51
C GLU A 76 -21.53 -2.42 1.75
N LEU A 77 -21.75 -2.15 0.47
CA LEU A 77 -22.64 -2.89 -0.39
C LEU A 77 -21.99 -3.18 -1.73
N LEU A 78 -21.90 -4.45 -2.09
CA LEU A 78 -21.38 -4.94 -3.35
C LEU A 78 -22.44 -5.75 -4.10
N LYS A 79 -22.52 -5.56 -5.40
CA LYS A 79 -23.18 -6.47 -6.33
C LYS A 79 -22.15 -7.35 -7.00
N ARG A 80 -22.56 -8.39 -7.70
CA ARG A 80 -21.63 -9.34 -8.34
C ARG A 80 -20.54 -8.71 -9.24
N PRO A 81 -20.85 -7.71 -10.09
CA PRO A 81 -19.79 -7.03 -10.85
C PRO A 81 -18.79 -6.29 -9.96
N ASP A 82 -19.26 -5.72 -8.84
CA ASP A 82 -18.41 -4.99 -7.90
C ASP A 82 -17.49 -5.96 -7.13
N GLU A 83 -18.01 -7.15 -6.77
CA GLU A 83 -17.21 -8.22 -6.15
C GLU A 83 -16.08 -8.66 -7.09
N LEU A 84 -16.38 -8.88 -8.38
CA LEU A 84 -15.37 -9.22 -9.38
C LEU A 84 -14.31 -8.14 -9.48
N PHE A 85 -14.70 -6.86 -9.57
CA PHE A 85 -13.78 -5.74 -9.63
C PHE A 85 -12.83 -5.72 -8.42
N VAL A 86 -13.37 -5.83 -7.21
CA VAL A 86 -12.55 -5.80 -5.98
C VAL A 86 -11.54 -6.94 -5.95
N VAL A 87 -11.96 -8.16 -6.31
CA VAL A 87 -11.09 -9.34 -6.31
C VAL A 87 -9.99 -9.21 -7.37
N GLU A 88 -10.34 -8.87 -8.60
CA GLU A 88 -9.35 -8.68 -9.67
C GLU A 88 -8.38 -7.56 -9.32
N HIS A 89 -8.89 -6.40 -8.90
CA HIS A 89 -8.08 -5.23 -8.57
C HIS A 89 -7.08 -5.53 -7.46
N ALA A 90 -7.53 -6.20 -6.38
CA ALA A 90 -6.64 -6.57 -5.28
C ALA A 90 -5.50 -7.49 -5.72
N HIS A 91 -5.78 -8.49 -6.57
CA HIS A 91 -4.78 -9.47 -7.01
C HIS A 91 -3.91 -8.96 -8.18
N LEU A 92 -4.36 -7.98 -8.94
CA LEU A 92 -3.54 -7.31 -9.95
C LEU A 92 -2.62 -6.23 -9.36
N GLN A 93 -2.90 -5.77 -8.13
CA GLN A 93 -2.12 -4.77 -7.42
C GLN A 93 -1.74 -5.25 -6.00
N PRO A 94 -1.04 -6.38 -5.87
CA PRO A 94 -0.67 -6.90 -4.55
C PRO A 94 0.29 -5.92 -3.86
N ARG A 95 0.07 -5.69 -2.55
CA ARG A 95 0.85 -4.77 -1.73
C ARG A 95 1.04 -5.33 -0.34
N CYS A 96 2.26 -5.26 0.17
CA CYS A 96 2.54 -5.53 1.57
C CYS A 96 2.31 -4.26 2.43
N VAL A 97 2.46 -4.37 3.75
CA VAL A 97 2.25 -3.23 4.65
C VAL A 97 3.22 -2.08 4.37
N GLU A 98 4.48 -2.41 4.02
CA GLU A 98 5.52 -1.44 3.70
C GLU A 98 5.22 -0.69 2.40
N ASP A 99 4.67 -1.38 1.40
CA ASP A 99 4.25 -0.75 0.14
C ASP A 99 3.12 0.25 0.38
N SER A 100 2.12 -0.15 1.20
CA SER A 100 1.01 0.73 1.56
C SER A 100 1.49 1.97 2.30
N VAL A 101 2.46 1.85 3.22
CA VAL A 101 3.06 3.02 3.91
C VAL A 101 3.79 3.93 2.92
N ARG A 102 4.64 3.37 2.04
CA ARG A 102 5.39 4.16 1.04
C ARG A 102 4.45 4.87 0.07
N LEU A 103 3.41 4.18 -0.40
CA LEU A 103 2.42 4.75 -1.31
C LEU A 103 1.56 5.81 -0.64
N SER A 104 1.19 5.62 0.63
CA SER A 104 0.45 6.63 1.38
C SER A 104 1.25 7.91 1.57
N LEU A 105 2.54 7.82 1.94
CA LEU A 105 3.43 8.99 2.06
C LEU A 105 3.67 9.65 0.71
N LYS A 106 3.97 8.86 -0.33
CA LYS A 106 4.13 9.39 -1.68
C LYS A 106 2.87 10.07 -2.17
N GLY A 107 1.71 9.44 -2.01
CA GLY A 107 0.41 10.00 -2.38
C GLY A 107 0.12 11.32 -1.65
N ALA A 108 0.47 11.42 -0.36
CA ALA A 108 0.33 12.67 0.39
C ALA A 108 1.23 13.78 -0.16
N LEU A 109 2.49 13.48 -0.50
CA LEU A 109 3.41 14.46 -1.08
C LEU A 109 3.01 14.90 -2.49
N ASP A 110 2.45 13.99 -3.29
CA ASP A 110 1.97 14.28 -4.64
C ASP A 110 0.68 15.10 -4.64
N ALA A 111 -0.27 14.74 -3.76
CA ALA A 111 -1.58 15.41 -3.66
C ALA A 111 -1.53 16.76 -2.93
N LEU A 112 -0.54 16.93 -2.03
CA LEU A 112 -0.38 18.12 -1.20
C LEU A 112 0.98 18.79 -1.48
N PRO A 113 1.24 19.26 -2.72
CA PRO A 113 2.55 19.77 -3.13
C PRO A 113 2.98 21.02 -2.36
N ASP A 114 2.03 21.75 -1.82
CA ASP A 114 2.25 22.99 -1.08
C ASP A 114 2.60 22.80 0.41
N LEU A 115 2.73 21.57 0.89
CA LEU A 115 3.24 21.34 2.24
C LEU A 115 4.67 21.90 2.37
N ALA A 116 4.95 22.59 3.46
CA ALA A 116 6.28 23.10 3.76
C ALA A 116 7.21 21.96 4.16
N ASP A 117 8.52 22.12 3.96
CA ASP A 117 9.49 21.10 4.36
C ASP A 117 9.53 20.81 5.87
N GLY A 118 9.09 21.79 6.71
CA GLY A 118 8.91 21.61 8.14
C GLY A 118 7.57 20.97 8.57
N ASP A 119 6.61 20.83 7.67
CA ASP A 119 5.37 20.10 7.96
C ASP A 119 5.68 18.61 8.22
N PHE A 120 4.78 17.90 8.88
CA PHE A 120 5.03 16.53 9.34
C PHE A 120 4.05 15.55 8.71
N LEU A 121 4.55 14.37 8.35
CA LEU A 121 3.75 13.24 7.89
C LEU A 121 4.05 11.99 8.71
N PHE A 122 2.99 11.22 8.99
CA PHE A 122 3.07 9.89 9.55
C PHE A 122 2.09 8.99 8.82
N ALA A 123 2.55 7.85 8.34
CA ALA A 123 1.72 6.80 7.77
C ALA A 123 1.94 5.48 8.52
N ARG A 124 0.84 4.77 8.76
CA ARG A 124 0.84 3.43 9.37
C ARG A 124 -0.12 2.53 8.61
N GLN A 125 0.29 1.30 8.39
CA GLN A 125 -0.54 0.22 7.87
C GLN A 125 -0.51 -0.97 8.79
N VAL A 126 -1.69 -1.51 9.13
CA VAL A 126 -1.86 -2.78 9.84
C VAL A 126 -2.65 -3.72 8.94
N ASN A 127 -2.14 -4.90 8.70
CA ASN A 127 -2.84 -5.98 8.01
C ASN A 127 -3.27 -7.06 9.02
N PHE A 128 -4.56 -7.39 9.01
CA PHE A 128 -5.14 -8.48 9.80
C PHE A 128 -4.95 -9.79 9.04
N GLU A 129 -3.82 -10.44 9.28
CA GLU A 129 -3.38 -11.57 8.48
C GLU A 129 -4.33 -12.77 8.52
N THR A 130 -4.46 -13.48 7.39
CA THR A 130 -5.39 -14.60 7.24
C THR A 130 -4.73 -15.96 7.34
N ILE A 131 -3.45 -16.06 6.95
CA ILE A 131 -2.69 -17.32 7.00
C ILE A 131 -1.67 -17.37 8.13
N HIS A 132 -1.46 -16.26 8.84
CA HIS A 132 -0.55 -16.15 9.98
C HIS A 132 -1.34 -15.94 11.27
N ALA A 133 -0.77 -16.37 12.40
CA ALA A 133 -1.38 -16.21 13.72
C ALA A 133 -1.13 -14.82 14.35
N HIS A 134 -0.52 -13.91 13.62
CA HIS A 134 -0.20 -12.54 14.03
C HIS A 134 -0.59 -11.55 12.93
N ASP A 135 -0.84 -10.32 13.31
CA ASP A 135 -0.99 -9.20 12.39
C ASP A 135 0.38 -8.62 12.03
N VAL A 136 0.46 -7.94 10.90
CA VAL A 136 1.68 -7.27 10.43
C VAL A 136 1.45 -5.77 10.41
N LEU A 137 2.47 -5.02 10.85
CA LEU A 137 2.45 -3.57 10.94
C LEU A 137 3.70 -2.98 10.30
N ALA A 138 3.51 -1.92 9.52
CA ALA A 138 4.57 -1.01 9.12
C ALA A 138 4.16 0.43 9.40
N GLU A 139 5.14 1.27 9.70
CA GLU A 139 4.95 2.72 9.88
C GLU A 139 6.19 3.49 9.47
N ARG A 140 5.99 4.73 9.07
CA ARG A 140 7.05 5.69 8.77
C ARG A 140 6.56 7.10 9.05
N GLU A 141 7.41 7.89 9.69
CA GLU A 141 7.16 9.29 10.02
C GLU A 141 8.40 10.15 9.68
N GLY A 142 8.18 11.45 9.56
CA GLY A 142 9.22 12.43 9.36
C GLY A 142 8.70 13.77 8.88
N THR A 143 9.56 14.75 8.77
CA THR A 143 9.20 16.01 8.12
C THR A 143 9.04 15.81 6.61
N VAL A 144 8.24 16.67 5.98
CA VAL A 144 8.02 16.67 4.53
C VAL A 144 9.34 16.76 3.76
N GLY A 145 10.27 17.61 4.22
CA GLY A 145 11.59 17.76 3.61
C GLY A 145 12.44 16.48 3.70
N GLU A 146 12.42 15.78 4.84
CA GLU A 146 13.10 14.49 5.00
C GLU A 146 12.51 13.44 4.04
N LEU A 147 11.19 13.31 3.99
CA LEU A 147 10.51 12.32 3.16
C LEU A 147 10.68 12.60 1.65
N ARG A 148 10.64 13.86 1.22
CA ARG A 148 10.97 14.25 -0.17
C ARG A 148 12.41 13.85 -0.53
N SER A 149 13.35 14.09 0.36
CA SER A 149 14.75 13.74 0.17
C SER A 149 14.95 12.22 0.05
N GLU A 150 14.29 11.43 0.90
CA GLU A 150 14.31 9.96 0.84
C GLU A 150 13.72 9.43 -0.48
N LEU A 151 12.57 9.96 -0.92
CA LEU A 151 11.98 9.59 -2.20
C LEU A 151 12.87 9.95 -3.40
N ALA A 152 13.68 10.98 -3.27
CA ALA A 152 14.70 11.35 -4.26
C ALA A 152 15.96 10.47 -4.20
N GLY A 153 16.02 9.48 -3.31
CA GLY A 153 17.11 8.52 -3.18
C GLY A 153 18.19 8.90 -2.17
N ALA A 154 17.98 9.94 -1.38
CA ALA A 154 18.91 10.26 -0.30
C ALA A 154 18.73 9.27 0.85
N LEU A 155 19.84 8.64 1.25
CA LEU A 155 19.86 7.80 2.45
C LEU A 155 20.01 8.69 3.68
N SER A 156 18.93 8.91 4.42
CA SER A 156 18.97 9.56 5.72
C SER A 156 18.88 8.50 6.82
N GLY A 157 19.90 8.41 7.64
CA GLY A 157 19.86 7.59 8.86
C GLY A 157 19.15 8.28 10.03
N ARG A 158 18.65 9.49 9.83
CA ARG A 158 17.99 10.31 10.84
C ARG A 158 16.63 10.77 10.34
N HIS A 159 15.61 10.65 11.20
CA HIS A 159 14.28 11.17 10.94
C HIS A 159 13.76 11.89 12.18
N THR A 160 12.91 12.87 11.96
CA THR A 160 12.23 13.59 13.03
C THR A 160 11.03 12.76 13.48
N SER A 161 10.96 12.44 14.76
CA SER A 161 9.78 11.78 15.34
C SER A 161 8.64 12.78 15.55
N LEU A 162 7.41 12.27 15.72
CA LEU A 162 6.25 13.12 16.08
C LEU A 162 6.53 13.88 17.39
N ALA A 163 7.17 13.25 18.37
CA ALA A 163 7.49 13.88 19.64
C ALA A 163 8.49 15.04 19.48
N ASP A 164 9.51 14.85 18.67
CA ASP A 164 10.53 15.90 18.39
C ASP A 164 9.90 17.05 17.60
N TRP A 165 9.05 16.75 16.62
CA TRP A 165 8.36 17.77 15.82
C TRP A 165 7.38 18.61 16.64
N LEU A 166 6.64 17.99 17.57
CA LEU A 166 5.73 18.71 18.47
C LEU A 166 6.44 19.59 19.50
N ALA A 167 7.72 19.30 19.77
CA ALA A 167 8.55 20.05 20.73
C ALA A 167 9.31 21.21 20.08
N ALA A 168 9.33 21.31 18.77
CA ALA A 168 10.05 22.34 18.01
C ALA A 168 9.20 23.59 17.80
#